data_7a647881bf18e4abcbd39d52f3e1bab2
#
_entry.id   7a647881bf18e4abcbd39d52f3e1bab2
#
_cell.length_a   1.000
_cell.length_b   1.000
_cell.length_c   1.000
_cell.angle_alpha   90.00
_cell.angle_beta   90.00
_cell.angle_gamma   90.00
#
_symmetry.space_group_name_H-M   'P 1'
#
loop_
_entity.id
_entity.type
_entity.pdbx_description
1 polymer ?
#
loop_
_entity_poly.entity_id
_entity_poly.type
_entity_poly.pdbx_seq_one_letter_code
_entity_poly.pdbx_strand_id
1 'polypeptide(L)'
;ISSSYVGNQVRTLFREKSAAGKKPSEIAKEVNEVLFNELSEFRFYCTAQIVQIFFDTDTILFLSAGHPEAIINRDSCRDIKLTGNQSPVIGLFNDENYREEIIRLSTGDSLLLYTDGIIEEHSSDNQEMYGVNRLIDSLNGTENFSSSEILHHALGNLYEFNGYRPQNDDITLICIKKT
;
A
#
# COMPACT_ATOMS: atom_id res chain seq x y z
N ILE A 1 -22.91 -13.13 -3.69
CA ILE A 1 -22.62 -11.68 -3.72
C ILE A 1 -21.38 -11.50 -4.57
N SER A 2 -21.37 -10.56 -5.53
CA SER A 2 -20.19 -10.34 -6.38
C SER A 2 -19.14 -9.53 -5.61
N SER A 3 -17.85 -9.80 -5.86
CA SER A 3 -16.71 -9.06 -5.27
C SER A 3 -16.81 -7.55 -5.52
N SER A 4 -17.35 -7.13 -6.66
CA SER A 4 -17.58 -5.73 -7.02
C SER A 4 -18.62 -5.04 -6.13
N TYR A 5 -19.63 -5.75 -5.66
CA TYR A 5 -20.62 -5.19 -4.72
C TYR A 5 -19.96 -4.91 -3.36
N VAL A 6 -19.22 -5.88 -2.85
CA VAL A 6 -18.48 -5.73 -1.58
C VAL A 6 -17.43 -4.63 -1.69
N GLY A 7 -16.68 -4.57 -2.79
CA GLY A 7 -15.72 -3.52 -3.04
C GLY A 7 -16.32 -2.11 -3.00
N ASN A 8 -17.51 -1.92 -3.55
CA ASN A 8 -18.21 -0.63 -3.47
C ASN A 8 -18.68 -0.27 -2.05
N GLN A 9 -19.12 -1.26 -1.26
CA GLN A 9 -19.47 -1.03 0.15
C GLN A 9 -18.23 -0.65 0.96
N VAL A 10 -17.15 -1.40 0.82
CA VAL A 10 -15.86 -1.14 1.47
C VAL A 10 -15.38 0.27 1.14
N ARG A 11 -15.35 0.63 -0.15
CA ARG A 11 -14.98 1.98 -0.59
C ARG A 11 -15.83 3.07 0.05
N THR A 12 -17.14 2.85 0.13
CA THR A 12 -18.08 3.83 0.73
C THR A 12 -17.80 4.01 2.21
N LEU A 13 -17.59 2.90 2.95
CA LEU A 13 -17.25 2.93 4.37
C LEU A 13 -15.94 3.67 4.63
N PHE A 14 -14.88 3.34 3.91
CA PHE A 14 -13.60 4.05 4.04
C PHE A 14 -13.75 5.55 3.78
N ARG A 15 -14.48 5.92 2.73
CA ARG A 15 -14.71 7.33 2.38
C ARG A 15 -15.48 8.09 3.46
N GLU A 16 -16.53 7.48 4.01
CA GLU A 16 -17.33 8.06 5.10
C GLU A 16 -16.48 8.25 6.35
N LYS A 17 -15.75 7.22 6.78
CA LYS A 17 -14.96 7.28 8.01
C LYS A 17 -13.76 8.23 7.89
N SER A 18 -13.12 8.29 6.72
CA SER A 18 -12.03 9.24 6.44
C SER A 18 -12.50 10.69 6.50
N ALA A 19 -13.70 10.98 5.98
CA ALA A 19 -14.27 12.32 6.01
C ALA A 19 -14.56 12.83 7.44
N ALA A 20 -14.69 11.95 8.43
CA ALA A 20 -14.88 12.29 9.83
C ALA A 20 -13.58 12.72 10.55
N GLY A 21 -12.44 12.74 9.89
CA GLY A 21 -11.15 13.16 10.46
C GLY A 21 -10.54 12.17 11.47
N LYS A 22 -10.97 10.91 11.42
CA LYS A 22 -10.49 9.84 12.29
C LYS A 22 -9.08 9.40 11.93
N LYS A 23 -8.39 8.78 12.90
CA LYS A 23 -7.07 8.18 12.65
C LYS A 23 -7.18 6.88 11.87
N PRO A 24 -6.12 6.45 11.17
CA PRO A 24 -6.10 5.19 10.43
C PRO A 24 -6.56 3.96 11.22
N SER A 25 -6.13 3.82 12.47
CA SER A 25 -6.51 2.72 13.35
C SER A 25 -8.01 2.71 13.69
N GLU A 26 -8.60 3.89 13.94
CA GLU A 26 -10.03 4.05 14.23
C GLU A 26 -10.86 3.71 12.98
N ILE A 27 -10.41 4.19 11.79
CA ILE A 27 -11.07 3.88 10.51
C ILE A 27 -11.06 2.38 10.26
N ALA A 28 -9.88 1.74 10.37
CA ALA A 28 -9.74 0.30 10.15
C ALA A 28 -10.62 -0.51 11.09
N LYS A 29 -10.67 -0.14 12.39
CA LYS A 29 -11.49 -0.81 13.39
C LYS A 29 -13.00 -0.72 13.06
N GLU A 30 -13.48 0.49 12.77
CA GLU A 30 -14.90 0.68 12.44
C GLU A 30 -15.32 -0.02 11.14
N VAL A 31 -14.46 0.01 10.12
CA VAL A 31 -14.72 -0.73 8.87
C VAL A 31 -14.72 -2.23 9.14
N ASN A 32 -13.78 -2.72 9.96
CA ASN A 32 -13.73 -4.13 10.36
C ASN A 32 -15.01 -4.57 11.07
N GLU A 33 -15.49 -3.78 12.04
CA GLU A 33 -16.72 -4.08 12.78
C GLU A 33 -17.93 -4.20 11.83
N VAL A 34 -18.07 -3.28 10.89
CA VAL A 34 -19.18 -3.32 9.91
C VAL A 34 -19.06 -4.54 9.01
N LEU A 35 -17.88 -4.77 8.40
CA LEU A 35 -17.67 -5.87 7.47
C LEU A 35 -17.82 -7.23 8.17
N PHE A 36 -17.28 -7.38 9.37
CA PHE A 36 -17.41 -8.61 10.14
C PHE A 36 -18.88 -8.91 10.47
N ASN A 37 -19.65 -7.93 10.92
CA ASN A 37 -21.05 -8.11 11.30
C ASN A 37 -21.96 -8.39 10.08
N GLU A 38 -21.71 -7.73 8.96
CA GLU A 38 -22.56 -7.83 7.78
C GLU A 38 -22.17 -8.98 6.82
N LEU A 39 -20.88 -9.32 6.76
CA LEU A 39 -20.33 -10.18 5.71
C LEU A 39 -19.60 -11.41 6.24
N SER A 40 -19.54 -11.65 7.57
CA SER A 40 -18.84 -12.80 8.16
C SER A 40 -19.34 -14.15 7.63
N GLU A 41 -20.64 -14.28 7.37
CA GLU A 41 -21.23 -15.49 6.77
C GLU A 41 -20.66 -15.82 5.39
N PHE A 42 -20.24 -14.80 4.65
CA PHE A 42 -19.66 -14.93 3.30
C PHE A 42 -18.14 -15.01 3.30
N ARG A 43 -17.49 -14.87 4.46
CA ARG A 43 -16.03 -14.85 4.65
C ARG A 43 -15.33 -13.82 3.75
N PHE A 44 -15.95 -12.67 3.56
CA PHE A 44 -15.31 -11.56 2.86
C PHE A 44 -14.36 -10.82 3.79
N TYR A 45 -13.19 -10.54 3.29
CA TYR A 45 -12.19 -9.69 3.92
C TYR A 45 -11.51 -8.83 2.87
N CYS A 46 -10.88 -7.76 3.30
CA CYS A 46 -10.03 -6.96 2.42
C CYS A 46 -8.70 -6.65 3.09
N THR A 47 -7.70 -6.41 2.28
CA THR A 47 -6.43 -5.81 2.68
C THR A 47 -6.48 -4.32 2.42
N ALA A 48 -5.78 -3.53 3.22
CA ALA A 48 -5.76 -2.08 3.05
C ALA A 48 -4.45 -1.46 3.55
N GLN A 49 -4.03 -0.39 2.87
CA GLN A 49 -3.10 0.59 3.41
C GLN A 49 -3.86 1.90 3.61
N ILE A 50 -3.74 2.49 4.80
CA ILE A 50 -4.38 3.76 5.14
C ILE A 50 -3.28 4.76 5.48
N VAL A 51 -3.29 5.88 4.76
CA VAL A 51 -2.30 6.95 4.89
C VAL A 51 -3.00 8.25 5.23
N GLN A 52 -2.60 8.88 6.34
CA GLN A 52 -3.05 10.21 6.72
C GLN A 52 -1.84 11.14 6.81
N ILE A 53 -1.84 12.21 6.03
CA ILE A 53 -0.71 13.14 5.90
C ILE A 53 -1.03 14.43 6.64
N PHE A 54 -0.12 14.85 7.50
CA PHE A 54 -0.16 16.12 8.20
C PHE A 54 0.94 17.03 7.64
N PHE A 55 0.55 17.95 6.77
CA PHE A 55 1.49 18.85 6.06
C PHE A 55 2.16 19.88 6.96
N ASP A 56 1.54 20.25 8.07
CA ASP A 56 2.05 21.20 9.06
C ASP A 56 3.17 20.63 9.94
N THR A 57 3.20 19.31 10.12
CA THR A 57 4.16 18.61 10.96
C THR A 57 5.03 17.62 10.21
N ASP A 58 4.89 17.55 8.88
CA ASP A 58 5.60 16.60 8.03
C ASP A 58 5.47 15.13 8.51
N THR A 59 4.32 14.83 9.07
CA THR A 59 4.05 13.53 9.70
C THR A 59 3.04 12.75 8.89
N ILE A 60 3.29 11.48 8.73
CA ILE A 60 2.36 10.51 8.12
C ILE A 60 1.99 9.49 9.19
N LEU A 61 0.68 9.29 9.40
CA LEU A 61 0.19 8.10 10.07
C LEU A 61 -0.07 7.05 9.00
N PHE A 62 0.58 5.90 9.14
CA PHE A 62 0.50 4.79 8.20
C PHE A 62 0.01 3.52 8.89
N LEU A 63 -0.92 2.83 8.28
CA LEU A 63 -1.42 1.54 8.73
C LEU A 63 -1.49 0.57 7.55
N SER A 64 -0.93 -0.62 7.73
CA SER A 64 -1.11 -1.75 6.82
C SER A 64 -1.95 -2.83 7.49
N ALA A 65 -3.05 -3.21 6.86
CA ALA A 65 -3.96 -4.26 7.30
C ALA A 65 -3.95 -5.42 6.30
N GLY A 66 -3.10 -6.43 6.55
CA GLY A 66 -2.93 -7.59 5.68
C GLY A 66 -2.39 -7.28 4.28
N HIS A 67 -1.92 -6.05 4.04
CA HIS A 67 -1.40 -5.60 2.74
C HIS A 67 0.13 -5.65 2.75
N PRO A 68 0.82 -5.71 1.59
CA PRO A 68 2.27 -5.62 1.55
C PRO A 68 2.81 -4.40 2.32
N GLU A 69 4.04 -4.50 2.82
CA GLU A 69 4.70 -3.38 3.49
C GLU A 69 4.99 -2.25 2.49
N ALA A 70 4.90 -1.00 2.95
CA ALA A 70 5.31 0.13 2.14
C ALA A 70 6.85 0.26 2.10
N ILE A 71 7.39 0.93 1.09
CA ILE A 71 8.82 1.19 0.97
C ILE A 71 9.09 2.65 1.27
N ILE A 72 9.96 2.92 2.24
CA ILE A 72 10.52 4.26 2.48
C ILE A 72 11.89 4.33 1.81
N ASN A 73 12.05 5.27 0.89
CA ASN A 73 13.35 5.61 0.30
C ASN A 73 13.84 6.93 0.91
N ARG A 74 14.95 6.86 1.66
CA ARG A 74 15.55 7.97 2.37
C ARG A 74 16.69 8.60 1.55
N ASP A 75 16.46 9.76 1.01
CA ASP A 75 17.44 10.49 0.20
C ASP A 75 18.73 10.80 1.02
N SER A 76 18.57 11.30 2.24
CA SER A 76 19.66 11.78 3.09
C SER A 76 20.67 10.70 3.50
N CYS A 77 20.25 9.45 3.63
CA CYS A 77 21.11 8.33 4.03
C CYS A 77 21.20 7.21 2.99
N ARG A 78 20.56 7.36 1.85
CA ARG A 78 20.45 6.33 0.79
C ARG A 78 20.02 4.98 1.37
N ASP A 79 19.03 5.04 2.25
CA ASP A 79 18.50 3.88 2.97
C ASP A 79 17.08 3.61 2.48
N ILE A 80 16.87 2.42 1.97
CA ILE A 80 15.56 1.98 1.47
C ILE A 80 15.07 0.87 2.41
N LYS A 81 13.92 1.09 3.03
CA LYS A 81 13.35 0.19 4.04
C LYS A 81 11.91 -0.15 3.78
N LEU A 82 11.55 -1.37 4.12
CA LEU A 82 10.16 -1.75 4.32
C LEU A 82 9.64 -1.17 5.63
N THR A 83 8.39 -0.74 5.63
CA THR A 83 7.71 -0.20 6.80
C THR A 83 6.25 -0.63 6.81
N GLY A 84 5.70 -0.73 7.97
CA GLY A 84 4.30 -1.06 8.22
C GLY A 84 4.17 -2.14 9.28
N ASN A 85 3.50 -1.81 10.37
CA ASN A 85 3.06 -2.81 11.33
C ASN A 85 2.00 -3.69 10.66
N GLN A 86 2.26 -5.00 10.60
CA GLN A 86 1.31 -5.96 10.04
C GLN A 86 0.10 -6.09 10.96
N SER A 87 -0.94 -5.32 10.67
CA SER A 87 -2.26 -5.53 11.28
C SER A 87 -3.03 -6.59 10.50
N PRO A 88 -3.98 -7.30 11.14
CA PRO A 88 -4.81 -8.30 10.47
C PRO A 88 -5.60 -7.70 9.31
N VAL A 89 -6.00 -8.55 8.36
CA VAL A 89 -6.95 -8.19 7.29
C VAL A 89 -8.26 -7.69 7.88
N ILE A 90 -8.95 -6.82 7.16
CA ILE A 90 -10.20 -6.19 7.63
C ILE A 90 -11.39 -7.07 7.25
N GLY A 91 -12.28 -7.34 8.20
CA GLY A 91 -13.52 -8.09 8.01
C GLY A 91 -13.45 -9.58 8.33
N LEU A 92 -12.26 -10.13 8.65
CA LEU A 92 -12.10 -11.57 8.90
C LEU A 92 -12.23 -11.94 10.38
N PHE A 93 -11.73 -11.11 11.28
CA PHE A 93 -11.69 -11.37 12.72
C PHE A 93 -12.47 -10.30 13.48
N ASN A 94 -13.14 -10.71 14.56
CA ASN A 94 -13.83 -9.76 15.44
C ASN A 94 -12.84 -9.10 16.41
N ASP A 95 -13.13 -7.83 16.76
CA ASP A 95 -12.46 -7.07 17.83
C ASP A 95 -10.92 -6.99 17.69
N GLU A 96 -10.43 -6.81 16.47
CA GLU A 96 -9.01 -6.66 16.21
C GLU A 96 -8.46 -5.27 16.53
N ASN A 97 -7.21 -5.23 16.96
CA ASN A 97 -6.50 -4.01 17.26
C ASN A 97 -5.61 -3.59 16.08
N TYR A 98 -6.03 -2.54 15.42
CA TYR A 98 -5.26 -1.91 14.35
C TYR A 98 -4.32 -0.86 14.93
N ARG A 99 -3.07 -0.81 14.42
CA ARG A 99 -2.06 0.14 14.91
C ARG A 99 -1.42 0.87 13.76
N GLU A 100 -1.44 2.19 13.84
CA GLU A 100 -0.67 3.03 12.93
C GLU A 100 0.80 3.16 13.36
N GLU A 101 1.64 3.35 12.38
CA GLU A 101 3.03 3.76 12.53
C GLU A 101 3.17 5.25 12.17
N ILE A 102 4.07 5.94 12.85
CA ILE A 102 4.40 7.34 12.57
C ILE A 102 5.62 7.38 11.68
N ILE A 103 5.44 7.87 10.45
CA ILE A 103 6.51 8.08 9.48
C ILE A 103 6.76 9.59 9.37
N ARG A 104 8.03 10.00 9.44
CA ARG A 104 8.44 11.36 9.12
C ARG A 104 9.29 11.34 7.87
N LEU A 105 8.91 12.14 6.87
CA LEU A 105 9.68 12.30 5.66
C LEU A 105 10.46 13.62 5.73
N SER A 106 11.74 13.56 5.39
CA SER A 106 12.57 14.74 5.12
C SER A 106 12.45 15.12 3.65
N THR A 107 12.84 16.35 3.29
CA THR A 107 12.92 16.76 1.87
C THR A 107 13.79 15.76 1.09
N GLY A 108 13.29 15.33 -0.06
CA GLY A 108 13.90 14.29 -0.90
C GLY A 108 13.40 12.87 -0.61
N ASP A 109 12.94 12.57 0.61
CA ASP A 109 12.42 11.24 0.97
C ASP A 109 11.13 10.91 0.20
N SER A 110 10.92 9.63 -0.07
CA SER A 110 9.67 9.15 -0.66
C SER A 110 9.13 7.91 0.05
N LEU A 111 7.79 7.78 0.03
CA LEU A 111 7.05 6.61 0.48
C LEU A 111 6.34 6.01 -0.73
N LEU A 112 6.61 4.73 -0.99
CA LEU A 112 6.02 3.97 -2.08
C LEU A 112 5.04 2.95 -1.52
N LEU A 113 3.80 3.02 -1.99
CA LEU A 113 2.73 2.06 -1.71
C LEU A 113 2.45 1.26 -2.97
N TYR A 114 2.20 -0.04 -2.84
CA TYR A 114 2.00 -0.91 -3.99
C TYR A 114 1.10 -2.09 -3.64
N THR A 115 0.43 -2.65 -4.65
CA THR A 115 -0.33 -3.90 -4.54
C THR A 115 0.56 -5.10 -4.85
N ASP A 116 0.14 -6.27 -4.40
CA ASP A 116 0.78 -7.56 -4.63
C ASP A 116 0.99 -7.89 -6.11
N GLY A 117 0.13 -7.39 -7.02
CA GLY A 117 0.28 -7.53 -8.45
C GLY A 117 1.64 -7.07 -9.02
N ILE A 118 2.41 -6.23 -8.28
CA ILE A 118 3.78 -5.89 -8.67
C ILE A 118 4.75 -6.99 -8.28
N ILE A 119 4.74 -7.39 -7.01
CA ILE A 119 5.73 -8.32 -6.47
C ILE A 119 5.47 -9.77 -6.88
N GLU A 120 4.24 -10.10 -7.23
CA GLU A 120 3.81 -11.41 -7.72
C GLU A 120 3.83 -11.53 -9.26
N GLU A 121 4.17 -10.44 -9.99
CA GLU A 121 4.34 -10.50 -11.45
C GLU A 121 5.46 -11.46 -11.82
N HIS A 122 5.26 -12.23 -12.88
CA HIS A 122 6.18 -13.29 -13.30
C HIS A 122 7.12 -12.83 -14.43
N SER A 123 8.32 -13.41 -14.42
CA SER A 123 9.30 -13.25 -15.49
C SER A 123 8.75 -13.70 -16.85
N SER A 124 9.40 -13.27 -17.94
CA SER A 124 8.99 -13.60 -19.31
C SER A 124 8.91 -15.10 -19.60
N ASP A 125 9.66 -15.93 -18.88
CA ASP A 125 9.62 -17.40 -18.95
C ASP A 125 8.73 -18.05 -17.87
N ASN A 126 8.07 -17.25 -17.05
CA ASN A 126 7.17 -17.66 -15.98
C ASN A 126 7.82 -18.50 -14.86
N GLN A 127 9.14 -18.38 -14.67
CA GLN A 127 9.87 -19.16 -13.67
C GLN A 127 10.08 -18.45 -12.34
N GLU A 128 10.14 -17.12 -12.36
CA GLU A 128 10.42 -16.30 -11.18
C GLU A 128 9.35 -15.22 -10.97
N MET A 129 9.09 -14.88 -9.71
CA MET A 129 8.34 -13.68 -9.33
C MET A 129 9.28 -12.47 -9.26
N TYR A 130 8.74 -11.28 -9.54
CA TYR A 130 9.47 -10.02 -9.43
C TYR A 130 10.03 -9.83 -8.02
N GLY A 131 9.16 -9.96 -7.03
CA GLY A 131 9.52 -9.90 -5.63
C GLY A 131 9.84 -8.47 -5.13
N VAL A 132 9.77 -8.30 -3.82
CA VAL A 132 10.00 -6.99 -3.17
C VAL A 132 11.44 -6.49 -3.35
N ASN A 133 12.42 -7.39 -3.41
CA ASN A 133 13.82 -6.98 -3.53
C ASN A 133 14.09 -6.27 -4.87
N ARG A 134 13.56 -6.77 -5.99
CA ARG A 134 13.69 -6.09 -7.29
C ARG A 134 12.97 -4.74 -7.31
N LEU A 135 11.83 -4.64 -6.62
CA LEU A 135 11.15 -3.36 -6.47
C LEU A 135 12.00 -2.36 -5.66
N ILE A 136 12.62 -2.79 -4.56
CA ILE A 136 13.57 -2.00 -3.77
C ILE A 136 14.77 -1.59 -4.64
N ASP A 137 15.36 -2.54 -5.35
CA ASP A 137 16.52 -2.28 -6.21
C ASP A 137 16.21 -1.27 -7.32
N SER A 138 14.98 -1.25 -7.83
CA SER A 138 14.53 -0.27 -8.82
C SER A 138 14.46 1.17 -8.29
N LEU A 139 14.49 1.37 -6.98
CA LEU A 139 14.50 2.71 -6.38
C LEU A 139 15.91 3.27 -6.17
N ASN A 140 16.96 2.47 -6.37
CA ASN A 140 18.33 2.95 -6.28
C ASN A 140 18.62 3.95 -7.41
N GLY A 141 19.21 5.09 -7.07
CA GLY A 141 19.56 6.13 -8.04
C GLY A 141 18.38 7.05 -8.42
N THR A 142 17.25 6.97 -7.71
CA THR A 142 16.05 7.79 -7.96
C THR A 142 15.95 9.03 -7.07
N GLU A 143 16.99 9.39 -6.33
CA GLU A 143 16.99 10.46 -5.34
C GLU A 143 16.53 11.81 -5.94
N ASN A 144 16.99 12.12 -7.15
CA ASN A 144 16.64 13.34 -7.85
C ASN A 144 15.37 13.25 -8.70
N PHE A 145 14.69 12.11 -8.72
CA PHE A 145 13.49 11.92 -9.52
C PHE A 145 12.27 12.55 -8.82
N SER A 146 11.37 13.10 -9.60
CA SER A 146 10.02 13.42 -9.12
C SER A 146 9.25 12.14 -8.78
N SER A 147 8.14 12.26 -8.04
CA SER A 147 7.27 11.11 -7.75
C SER A 147 6.80 10.39 -9.02
N SER A 148 6.50 11.14 -10.08
CA SER A 148 6.11 10.56 -11.37
C SER A 148 7.25 9.80 -12.05
N GLU A 149 8.47 10.33 -12.01
CA GLU A 149 9.64 9.64 -12.59
C GLU A 149 9.97 8.36 -11.81
N ILE A 150 9.83 8.37 -10.48
CA ILE A 150 9.99 7.15 -9.65
C ILE A 150 8.99 6.08 -10.09
N LEU A 151 7.71 6.44 -10.25
CA LEU A 151 6.67 5.50 -10.70
C LEU A 151 6.96 4.92 -12.07
N HIS A 152 7.31 5.77 -13.05
CA HIS A 152 7.64 5.32 -14.40
C HIS A 152 8.88 4.41 -14.40
N HIS A 153 9.88 4.74 -13.61
CA HIS A 153 11.11 3.94 -13.51
C HIS A 153 10.83 2.56 -12.90
N ALA A 154 10.09 2.49 -11.78
CA ALA A 154 9.72 1.23 -11.15
C ALA A 154 8.87 0.34 -12.08
N LEU A 155 7.87 0.91 -12.77
CA LEU A 155 7.06 0.19 -13.74
C LEU A 155 7.88 -0.24 -14.98
N GLY A 156 8.83 0.58 -15.43
CA GLY A 156 9.74 0.22 -16.52
C GLY A 156 10.54 -1.04 -16.21
N ASN A 157 11.14 -1.12 -15.02
CA ASN A 157 11.86 -2.31 -14.55
C ASN A 157 10.95 -3.54 -14.47
N LEU A 158 9.71 -3.38 -14.02
CA LEU A 158 8.74 -4.47 -13.96
C LEU A 158 8.40 -4.99 -15.37
N TYR A 159 8.13 -4.09 -16.32
CA TYR A 159 7.78 -4.48 -17.70
C TYR A 159 8.98 -5.10 -18.45
N GLU A 160 10.19 -4.64 -18.19
CA GLU A 160 11.39 -5.32 -18.71
C GLU A 160 11.51 -6.74 -18.16
N PHE A 161 11.26 -6.94 -16.87
CA PHE A 161 11.30 -8.25 -16.24
C PHE A 161 10.25 -9.20 -16.80
N ASN A 162 9.00 -8.76 -17.00
CA ASN A 162 7.94 -9.60 -17.56
C ASN A 162 7.99 -9.73 -19.09
N GLY A 163 8.94 -9.06 -19.77
CA GLY A 163 9.08 -9.09 -21.22
C GLY A 163 7.94 -8.38 -21.95
N TYR A 164 7.39 -7.32 -21.34
CA TYR A 164 6.27 -6.51 -21.88
C TYR A 164 5.00 -7.32 -22.18
N ARG A 165 4.78 -8.40 -21.44
CA ARG A 165 3.55 -9.19 -21.53
C ARG A 165 2.40 -8.51 -20.74
N PRO A 166 1.14 -8.85 -21.04
CA PRO A 166 0.03 -8.44 -20.18
C PRO A 166 0.27 -8.87 -18.74
N GLN A 167 0.00 -7.97 -17.81
CA GLN A 167 0.11 -8.23 -16.37
C GLN A 167 -0.84 -9.36 -15.94
N ASN A 168 -0.43 -10.12 -14.92
CA ASN A 168 -1.22 -11.24 -14.39
C ASN A 168 -2.33 -10.77 -13.43
N ASP A 169 -2.14 -9.62 -12.78
CA ASP A 169 -3.09 -9.04 -11.83
C ASP A 169 -3.07 -7.52 -11.92
N ASP A 170 -4.04 -6.88 -11.24
CA ASP A 170 -4.16 -5.42 -11.19
C ASP A 170 -2.99 -4.79 -10.42
N ILE A 171 -2.32 -3.84 -11.06
CA ILE A 171 -1.19 -3.13 -10.51
C ILE A 171 -1.61 -1.74 -10.04
N THR A 172 -1.39 -1.46 -8.77
CA THR A 172 -1.50 -0.10 -8.22
C THR A 172 -0.16 0.29 -7.59
N LEU A 173 0.30 1.49 -7.92
CA LEU A 173 1.53 2.06 -7.39
C LEU A 173 1.32 3.53 -7.06
N ILE A 174 1.64 3.94 -5.83
CA ILE A 174 1.51 5.32 -5.36
C ILE A 174 2.85 5.76 -4.77
N CYS A 175 3.33 6.92 -5.20
CA CYS A 175 4.54 7.52 -4.66
C CYS A 175 4.21 8.88 -4.01
N ILE A 176 4.53 9.02 -2.73
CA ILE A 176 4.45 10.26 -1.97
C ILE A 176 5.89 10.74 -1.75
N LYS A 177 6.27 11.84 -2.38
CA LYS A 177 7.62 12.43 -2.22
C LYS A 177 7.51 13.80 -1.57
N LYS A 178 8.35 14.01 -0.56
CA LYS A 178 8.47 15.34 0.06
C LYS A 178 9.46 16.20 -0.73
N THR A 179 8.98 17.33 -1.20
CA THR A 179 9.75 18.34 -1.93
C THR A 179 10.09 19.52 -1.06
#